data_961d7e5661e1d939b76ecf5a988dd9b3
#
_entry.id   961d7e5661e1d939b76ecf5a988dd9b3
#
_cell.length_a   1.000
_cell.length_b   1.000
_cell.length_c   1.000
_cell.angle_alpha   90.00
_cell.angle_beta   90.00
_cell.angle_gamma   90.00
#
_symmetry.space_group_name_H-M   'P 1'
#
loop_
_entity.id
_entity.type
_entity.pdbx_description
1 polymer ?
#
loop_
_entity_poly.entity_id
_entity_poly.type
_entity_poly.pdbx_seq_one_letter_code
_entity_poly.pdbx_strand_id
1 'polypeptide(L)'
;PQNRYEFTYDGLSRLANTDQYVNNEKTRQNVERCLSYDRNGNLQTFIRYENGACVSNSTYNYSGNRLVSYRPGTVFEREDGDAGEIILPKKGIVFPLTVQLHEYDANGNVTKDWERGLDMSYNCLNLLEYASDNDANAINYCYLADGTKLSATTGDDCGFSYRGSFTYRTDAGGDRVFESTPFGGGRIVGTVDDETEVRYFLTDHLESVRVVATD
;
A
#
# COMPACT_ATOMS: atom_id res chain seq x y z
N PRO A 1 2.72 -18.77 -26.19
CA PRO A 1 2.89 -17.39 -26.65
C PRO A 1 4.15 -16.79 -26.04
N GLN A 2 4.94 -16.08 -26.86
CA GLN A 2 6.12 -15.38 -26.39
C GLN A 2 5.70 -13.96 -26.00
N ASN A 3 5.89 -13.62 -24.72
CA ASN A 3 5.65 -12.27 -24.21
C ASN A 3 7.00 -11.55 -24.03
N ARG A 4 7.07 -10.31 -24.50
CA ARG A 4 8.22 -9.42 -24.35
C ARG A 4 7.73 -8.04 -23.91
N TYR A 5 8.46 -7.42 -22.98
CA TYR A 5 8.24 -6.04 -22.57
C TYR A 5 9.44 -5.18 -22.95
N GLU A 6 9.17 -3.98 -23.43
CA GLU A 6 10.17 -2.95 -23.69
C GLU A 6 9.87 -1.75 -22.76
N PHE A 7 10.91 -1.24 -22.12
CA PHE A 7 10.81 -0.12 -21.20
C PHE A 7 11.54 1.07 -21.78
N THR A 8 10.92 2.24 -21.78
CA THR A 8 11.56 3.50 -22.13
C THR A 8 11.68 4.37 -20.90
N TYR A 9 12.79 5.09 -20.83
CA TYR A 9 13.13 5.91 -19.67
C TYR A 9 13.33 7.37 -20.08
N ASP A 10 13.13 8.28 -19.15
CA ASP A 10 13.43 9.69 -19.34
C ASP A 10 14.95 9.99 -19.18
N GLY A 11 15.34 11.26 -19.33
CA GLY A 11 16.73 11.68 -19.23
C GLY A 11 17.36 11.51 -17.84
N LEU A 12 16.57 11.17 -16.81
CA LEU A 12 17.03 10.86 -15.45
C LEU A 12 16.89 9.36 -15.14
N SER A 13 16.73 8.51 -16.15
CA SER A 13 16.59 7.05 -16.03
C SER A 13 15.33 6.62 -15.25
N ARG A 14 14.28 7.43 -15.25
CA ARG A 14 12.98 7.07 -14.67
C ARG A 14 12.07 6.49 -15.77
N LEU A 15 11.23 5.51 -15.40
CA LEU A 15 10.34 4.85 -16.35
C LEU A 15 9.35 5.85 -16.98
N ALA A 16 9.31 5.94 -18.31
CA ALA A 16 8.39 6.80 -19.04
C ALA A 16 7.26 6.02 -19.70
N ASN A 17 7.55 4.85 -20.28
CA ASN A 17 6.55 3.99 -20.89
C ASN A 17 6.98 2.53 -20.81
N THR A 18 5.99 1.65 -20.86
CA THR A 18 6.14 0.21 -21.06
C THR A 18 5.39 -0.18 -22.34
N ASP A 19 6.02 -0.95 -23.20
CA ASP A 19 5.39 -1.55 -24.37
C ASP A 19 5.40 -3.07 -24.24
N GLN A 20 4.27 -3.72 -24.50
CA GLN A 20 4.14 -5.17 -24.50
C GLN A 20 4.03 -5.70 -25.92
N TYR A 21 4.68 -6.84 -26.19
CA TYR A 21 4.60 -7.58 -27.43
C TYR A 21 4.17 -9.02 -27.16
N VAL A 22 3.20 -9.50 -27.90
CA VAL A 22 2.76 -10.91 -27.89
C VAL A 22 3.00 -11.47 -29.29
N ASN A 23 3.82 -12.53 -29.37
CA ASN A 23 4.23 -13.11 -30.67
C ASN A 23 4.83 -12.08 -31.66
N ASN A 24 5.62 -11.11 -31.15
CA ASN A 24 6.21 -9.98 -31.86
C ASN A 24 5.25 -8.88 -32.33
N GLU A 25 3.96 -8.99 -32.05
CA GLU A 25 2.99 -7.92 -32.30
C GLU A 25 2.85 -7.03 -31.06
N LYS A 26 2.92 -5.71 -31.25
CA LYS A 26 2.77 -4.73 -30.18
C LYS A 26 1.33 -4.72 -29.68
N THR A 27 1.16 -4.85 -28.38
CA THR A 27 -0.16 -4.85 -27.73
C THR A 27 -0.22 -3.78 -26.64
N ARG A 28 -1.45 -3.52 -26.16
CA ARG A 28 -1.67 -2.66 -24.97
C ARG A 28 -2.40 -3.43 -23.88
N GLN A 29 -2.20 -4.73 -23.78
CA GLN A 29 -2.96 -5.53 -22.83
C GLN A 29 -2.62 -5.19 -21.39
N ASN A 30 -1.31 -5.12 -21.06
CA ASN A 30 -0.86 -4.84 -19.70
C ASN A 30 0.36 -3.91 -19.75
N VAL A 31 0.13 -2.61 -19.83
CA VAL A 31 1.19 -1.61 -19.99
C VAL A 31 0.93 -0.35 -19.17
N GLU A 32 2.01 0.30 -18.81
CA GLU A 32 2.02 1.62 -18.15
C GLU A 32 2.61 2.65 -19.09
N ARG A 33 1.93 3.78 -19.25
CA ARG A 33 2.30 4.79 -20.25
C ARG A 33 2.18 6.21 -19.71
N CYS A 34 2.83 7.13 -20.42
CA CYS A 34 2.78 8.55 -20.13
C CYS A 34 3.15 8.89 -18.67
N LEU A 35 4.11 8.16 -18.11
CA LEU A 35 4.66 8.52 -16.82
C LEU A 35 5.47 9.79 -16.98
N SER A 36 5.14 10.80 -16.21
CA SER A 36 5.90 12.03 -16.12
C SER A 36 6.16 12.38 -14.65
N TYR A 37 7.21 13.14 -14.42
CA TYR A 37 7.69 13.43 -13.08
C TYR A 37 8.03 14.92 -12.94
N ASP A 38 7.88 15.45 -11.75
CA ASP A 38 8.37 16.76 -11.41
C ASP A 38 9.89 16.77 -11.18
N ARG A 39 10.44 17.95 -10.84
CA ARG A 39 11.87 18.11 -10.56
C ARG A 39 12.36 17.32 -9.34
N ASN A 40 11.47 17.01 -8.40
CA ASN A 40 11.76 16.25 -7.19
C ASN A 40 11.66 14.73 -7.42
N GLY A 41 11.19 14.29 -8.60
CA GLY A 41 10.97 12.89 -8.92
C GLY A 41 9.58 12.39 -8.57
N ASN A 42 8.65 13.25 -8.14
CA ASN A 42 7.27 12.86 -7.87
C ASN A 42 6.54 12.57 -9.18
N LEU A 43 5.77 11.48 -9.23
CA LEU A 43 4.98 11.08 -10.39
C LEU A 43 3.84 12.09 -10.64
N GLN A 44 3.83 12.74 -11.81
CA GLN A 44 2.80 13.73 -12.17
C GLN A 44 1.66 13.15 -12.99
N THR A 45 1.97 12.26 -13.93
CA THR A 45 0.96 11.61 -14.78
C THR A 45 1.21 10.12 -14.89
N PHE A 46 0.12 9.37 -15.08
CA PHE A 46 0.16 7.92 -15.13
C PHE A 46 -1.05 7.37 -15.87
N ILE A 47 -0.82 6.48 -16.85
CA ILE A 47 -1.88 5.74 -17.54
C ILE A 47 -1.56 4.25 -17.44
N ARG A 48 -2.53 3.44 -17.00
CA ARG A 48 -2.41 1.99 -16.94
C ARG A 48 -3.47 1.31 -17.79
N TYR A 49 -3.05 0.29 -18.53
CA TYR A 49 -3.91 -0.61 -19.27
C TYR A 49 -3.81 -2.02 -18.68
N GLU A 50 -4.96 -2.66 -18.48
CA GLU A 50 -5.09 -4.07 -18.09
C GLU A 50 -6.04 -4.76 -19.06
N ASN A 51 -5.62 -5.88 -19.62
CA ASN A 51 -6.37 -6.62 -20.64
C ASN A 51 -6.85 -5.75 -21.81
N GLY A 52 -6.06 -4.73 -22.20
CA GLY A 52 -6.39 -3.80 -23.28
C GLY A 52 -7.29 -2.63 -22.87
N ALA A 53 -7.92 -2.66 -21.72
CA ALA A 53 -8.74 -1.57 -21.21
C ALA A 53 -7.86 -0.58 -20.40
N CYS A 54 -8.13 0.73 -20.55
CA CYS A 54 -7.53 1.75 -19.71
C CYS A 54 -8.19 1.72 -18.31
N VAL A 55 -7.46 1.25 -17.30
CA VAL A 55 -7.98 1.13 -15.94
C VAL A 55 -7.58 2.30 -15.05
N SER A 56 -6.57 3.07 -15.44
CA SER A 56 -6.17 4.28 -14.73
C SER A 56 -5.63 5.32 -15.71
N ASN A 57 -6.06 6.57 -15.53
CA ASN A 57 -5.52 7.74 -16.20
C ASN A 57 -5.56 8.88 -15.18
N SER A 58 -4.45 9.18 -14.55
CA SER A 58 -4.43 10.05 -13.38
C SER A 58 -3.36 11.12 -13.46
N THR A 59 -3.67 12.27 -12.88
CA THR A 59 -2.72 13.37 -12.66
C THR A 59 -2.63 13.64 -11.15
N TYR A 60 -1.43 13.71 -10.64
CA TYR A 60 -1.13 13.86 -9.21
C TYR A 60 -0.62 15.25 -8.89
N ASN A 61 -1.06 15.80 -7.76
CA ASN A 61 -0.66 17.12 -7.26
C ASN A 61 0.06 16.98 -5.92
N TYR A 62 1.15 17.70 -5.80
CA TYR A 62 2.03 17.65 -4.63
C TYR A 62 2.21 19.04 -4.00
N SER A 63 2.43 19.06 -2.69
CA SER A 63 3.00 20.17 -1.95
C SER A 63 4.39 19.77 -1.49
N GLY A 64 5.44 20.24 -2.19
CA GLY A 64 6.78 19.67 -2.08
C GLY A 64 6.79 18.21 -2.54
N ASN A 65 7.12 17.28 -1.65
CA ASN A 65 7.09 15.83 -1.92
C ASN A 65 5.85 15.13 -1.31
N ARG A 66 4.89 15.89 -0.79
CA ARG A 66 3.67 15.36 -0.17
C ARG A 66 2.55 15.31 -1.20
N LEU A 67 2.02 14.12 -1.46
CA LEU A 67 0.87 13.94 -2.34
C LEU A 67 -0.40 14.50 -1.66
N VAL A 68 -0.96 15.55 -2.21
CA VAL A 68 -2.14 16.23 -1.64
C VAL A 68 -3.43 15.74 -2.30
N SER A 69 -3.41 15.65 -3.62
CA SER A 69 -4.61 15.27 -4.37
C SER A 69 -4.25 14.62 -5.69
N TYR A 70 -5.22 13.92 -6.27
CA TYR A 70 -5.12 13.47 -7.65
C TYR A 70 -6.41 13.80 -8.41
N ARG A 71 -6.29 13.85 -9.72
CA ARG A 71 -7.42 13.94 -10.63
C ARG A 71 -7.46 12.65 -11.43
N PRO A 72 -8.45 11.78 -11.22
CA PRO A 72 -8.67 10.67 -12.11
C PRO A 72 -9.09 11.19 -13.47
N GLY A 73 -8.44 10.71 -14.52
CA GLY A 73 -8.87 10.99 -15.89
C GLY A 73 -10.04 10.08 -16.27
N THR A 74 -10.79 10.49 -17.28
CA THR A 74 -11.89 9.67 -17.80
C THR A 74 -11.31 8.46 -18.54
N VAL A 75 -11.74 7.27 -18.16
CA VAL A 75 -11.47 6.02 -18.85
C VAL A 75 -12.52 5.88 -19.96
N PHE A 76 -12.08 5.74 -21.20
CA PHE A 76 -12.97 5.47 -22.32
C PHE A 76 -12.83 4.02 -22.74
N GLU A 77 -13.93 3.28 -22.74
CA GLU A 77 -14.03 2.04 -23.49
C GLU A 77 -14.20 2.39 -24.97
N ARG A 78 -13.42 1.74 -25.80
CA ARG A 78 -13.55 1.87 -27.26
C ARG A 78 -14.30 0.66 -27.78
N GLU A 79 -15.34 0.88 -28.56
CA GLU A 79 -16.14 -0.20 -29.17
C GLU A 79 -15.43 -0.90 -30.34
N ASP A 80 -14.32 -0.33 -30.83
CA ASP A 80 -13.61 -0.81 -32.03
C ASP A 80 -12.10 -0.89 -31.75
N GLY A 81 -11.60 -2.09 -31.74
CA GLY A 81 -10.23 -2.53 -31.40
C GLY A 81 -9.05 -1.91 -32.16
N ASP A 82 -9.07 -0.64 -32.54
CA ASP A 82 -7.96 0.03 -33.21
C ASP A 82 -7.12 0.89 -32.27
N ALA A 83 -5.80 0.72 -32.33
CA ALA A 83 -4.78 1.28 -31.44
C ALA A 83 -4.41 2.72 -31.85
N GLY A 84 -5.37 3.63 -31.85
CA GLY A 84 -5.11 5.01 -32.22
C GLY A 84 -5.43 6.00 -31.08
N GLU A 85 -4.52 6.93 -30.92
CA GLU A 85 -4.65 8.27 -30.34
C GLU A 85 -5.40 8.45 -29.01
N ILE A 86 -4.76 9.10 -28.06
CA ILE A 86 -5.39 9.61 -26.83
C ILE A 86 -6.49 10.60 -27.25
N ILE A 87 -7.75 10.16 -27.17
CA ILE A 87 -8.87 11.07 -27.41
C ILE A 87 -9.06 11.90 -26.13
N LEU A 88 -8.69 13.17 -26.21
CA LEU A 88 -9.11 14.14 -25.22
C LEU A 88 -10.65 14.21 -25.22
N PRO A 89 -11.29 14.34 -24.05
CA PRO A 89 -12.75 14.34 -23.99
C PRO A 89 -13.35 15.45 -24.83
N LYS A 90 -14.39 15.09 -25.57
CA LYS A 90 -15.19 16.08 -26.29
C LYS A 90 -15.82 17.07 -25.31
N LYS A 91 -15.87 18.34 -25.72
CA LYS A 91 -16.48 19.45 -24.98
C LYS A 91 -17.84 19.06 -24.38
N GLY A 92 -17.92 19.06 -23.05
CA GLY A 92 -19.18 18.78 -22.32
C GLY A 92 -19.11 17.67 -21.26
N ILE A 93 -18.00 16.90 -21.18
CA ILE A 93 -17.82 15.90 -20.12
C ILE A 93 -17.25 16.63 -18.90
N VAL A 94 -18.01 16.65 -17.82
CA VAL A 94 -17.56 17.17 -16.52
C VAL A 94 -16.51 16.17 -15.99
N PHE A 95 -15.24 16.59 -15.97
CA PHE A 95 -14.20 15.80 -15.32
C PHE A 95 -14.56 15.62 -13.85
N PRO A 96 -14.31 14.45 -13.29
CA PRO A 96 -14.45 14.27 -11.85
C PRO A 96 -13.62 15.33 -11.13
N LEU A 97 -14.18 15.85 -10.04
CA LEU A 97 -13.52 16.82 -9.18
C LEU A 97 -12.15 16.27 -8.75
N THR A 98 -11.20 17.16 -8.50
CA THR A 98 -9.95 16.77 -7.87
C THR A 98 -10.26 16.07 -6.55
N VAL A 99 -9.78 14.85 -6.38
CA VAL A 99 -9.95 14.09 -5.14
C VAL A 99 -8.81 14.48 -4.20
N GLN A 100 -9.15 15.02 -3.04
CA GLN A 100 -8.18 15.22 -1.98
C GLN A 100 -7.84 13.85 -1.40
N LEU A 101 -6.55 13.56 -1.27
CA LEU A 101 -6.09 12.25 -0.78
C LEU A 101 -5.65 12.31 0.67
N HIS A 102 -4.80 13.27 1.00
CA HIS A 102 -4.16 13.31 2.30
C HIS A 102 -4.08 14.72 2.88
N GLU A 103 -4.18 14.81 4.20
CA GLU A 103 -3.75 15.96 4.98
C GLU A 103 -2.51 15.59 5.79
N TYR A 104 -1.72 16.60 6.17
CA TYR A 104 -0.45 16.38 6.84
C TYR A 104 -0.28 17.34 8.00
N ASP A 105 0.38 16.87 9.05
CA ASP A 105 0.87 17.74 10.13
C ASP A 105 2.10 18.56 9.68
N ALA A 106 2.60 19.41 10.59
CA ALA A 106 3.79 20.24 10.32
C ALA A 106 5.07 19.40 10.09
N ASN A 107 5.14 18.18 10.64
CA ASN A 107 6.27 17.27 10.49
C ASN A 107 6.20 16.46 9.19
N GLY A 108 5.04 16.44 8.52
CA GLY A 108 4.81 15.72 7.27
C GLY A 108 4.20 14.34 7.44
N ASN A 109 3.70 14.02 8.61
CA ASN A 109 2.94 12.80 8.85
C ASN A 109 1.52 12.97 8.29
N VAL A 110 0.96 11.90 7.69
CA VAL A 110 -0.42 11.91 7.17
C VAL A 110 -1.40 11.89 8.33
N THR A 111 -2.17 12.96 8.51
CA THR A 111 -3.18 13.05 9.57
C THR A 111 -4.56 12.63 9.10
N LYS A 112 -4.81 12.68 7.78
CA LYS A 112 -6.05 12.21 7.18
C LYS A 112 -5.79 11.54 5.83
N ASP A 113 -6.36 10.36 5.64
CA ASP A 113 -6.45 9.67 4.36
C ASP A 113 -7.92 9.66 3.93
N TRP A 114 -8.25 10.52 2.98
CA TRP A 114 -9.62 10.69 2.49
C TRP A 114 -10.11 9.51 1.65
N GLU A 115 -9.19 8.79 1.00
CA GLU A 115 -9.55 7.63 0.17
C GLU A 115 -9.99 6.44 1.02
N ARG A 116 -9.29 6.22 2.15
CA ARG A 116 -9.58 5.14 3.09
C ARG A 116 -10.47 5.58 4.25
N GLY A 117 -10.74 6.87 4.37
CA GLY A 117 -11.51 7.43 5.47
C GLY A 117 -10.82 7.28 6.83
N LEU A 118 -9.47 7.43 6.85
CA LEU A 118 -8.68 7.26 8.06
C LEU A 118 -8.30 8.63 8.64
N ASP A 119 -8.48 8.78 9.94
CA ASP A 119 -7.93 9.85 10.76
C ASP A 119 -6.78 9.31 11.61
N MET A 120 -5.65 10.02 11.66
CA MET A 120 -4.42 9.56 12.29
C MET A 120 -3.77 10.64 13.14
N SER A 121 -3.19 10.25 14.27
CA SER A 121 -2.34 11.14 15.09
C SER A 121 -1.02 10.48 15.46
N TYR A 122 -0.03 11.32 15.74
CA TYR A 122 1.35 10.88 15.96
C TYR A 122 1.89 11.47 17.25
N ASN A 123 2.75 10.71 17.91
CA ASN A 123 3.45 11.17 19.10
C ASN A 123 4.65 12.09 18.76
N CYS A 124 5.34 12.58 19.76
CA CYS A 124 6.51 13.45 19.60
C CYS A 124 7.70 12.80 18.87
N LEU A 125 7.71 11.48 18.72
CA LEU A 125 8.70 10.73 17.94
C LEU A 125 8.26 10.51 16.48
N ASN A 126 7.15 11.11 16.03
CA ASN A 126 6.50 10.86 14.73
C ASN A 126 6.08 9.40 14.52
N LEU A 127 5.79 8.67 15.59
CA LEU A 127 5.22 7.33 15.53
C LEU A 127 3.70 7.42 15.62
N LEU A 128 2.99 6.62 14.82
CA LEU A 128 1.54 6.56 14.81
C LEU A 128 1.01 6.14 16.19
N GLU A 129 0.30 7.03 16.88
CA GLU A 129 -0.25 6.79 18.21
C GLU A 129 -1.72 6.36 18.17
N TYR A 130 -2.46 6.87 17.17
CA TYR A 130 -3.87 6.59 17.01
C TYR A 130 -4.24 6.58 15.51
N ALA A 131 -5.13 5.66 15.13
CA ALA A 131 -5.80 5.66 13.85
C ALA A 131 -7.26 5.23 14.01
N SER A 132 -8.18 5.89 13.30
CA SER A 132 -9.58 5.48 13.25
C SER A 132 -10.12 5.58 11.83
N ASP A 133 -11.14 4.77 11.53
CA ASP A 133 -11.90 4.86 10.29
C ASP A 133 -13.24 5.59 10.48
N ASN A 134 -13.99 5.76 9.38
CA ASN A 134 -15.30 6.41 9.40
C ASN A 134 -16.37 5.60 10.17
N ASP A 135 -16.16 4.31 10.40
CA ASP A 135 -17.06 3.41 11.13
C ASP A 135 -16.74 3.37 12.65
N ALA A 136 -15.88 4.28 13.11
CA ALA A 136 -15.41 4.43 14.48
C ALA A 136 -14.59 3.22 15.00
N ASN A 137 -14.07 2.36 14.11
CA ASN A 137 -13.03 1.42 14.50
C ASN A 137 -11.74 2.18 14.75
N ALA A 138 -11.17 2.01 15.92
CA ALA A 138 -9.98 2.74 16.30
C ALA A 138 -8.89 1.78 16.80
N ILE A 139 -7.64 2.14 16.51
CA ILE A 139 -6.46 1.45 17.01
C ILE A 139 -5.57 2.46 17.75
N ASN A 140 -5.17 2.10 18.95
CA ASN A 140 -4.23 2.84 19.76
C ASN A 140 -2.88 2.10 19.78
N TYR A 141 -1.80 2.85 19.65
CA TYR A 141 -0.44 2.33 19.75
C TYR A 141 0.29 2.97 20.93
N CYS A 142 0.99 2.18 21.70
CA CYS A 142 1.83 2.65 22.79
C CYS A 142 3.29 2.31 22.52
N TYR A 143 4.19 3.24 22.86
CA TYR A 143 5.63 3.10 22.63
C TYR A 143 6.44 3.48 23.86
N LEU A 144 7.63 2.91 23.98
CA LEU A 144 8.67 3.42 24.86
C LEU A 144 9.30 4.70 24.26
N ALA A 145 10.05 5.42 25.09
CA ALA A 145 10.76 6.63 24.67
C ALA A 145 11.83 6.39 23.59
N ASP A 146 12.29 5.17 23.42
CA ASP A 146 13.22 4.76 22.37
C ASP A 146 12.51 4.37 21.05
N GLY A 147 11.17 4.45 21.00
CA GLY A 147 10.36 4.07 19.84
C GLY A 147 9.95 2.59 19.82
N THR A 148 10.35 1.78 20.80
CA THR A 148 9.93 0.38 20.87
C THR A 148 8.42 0.29 21.11
N LYS A 149 7.69 -0.42 20.24
CA LYS A 149 6.24 -0.61 20.37
C LYS A 149 5.91 -1.53 21.54
N LEU A 150 5.04 -1.08 22.44
CA LEU A 150 4.57 -1.84 23.60
C LEU A 150 3.20 -2.48 23.37
N SER A 151 2.31 -1.82 22.63
CA SER A 151 0.99 -2.36 22.35
C SER A 151 0.37 -1.79 21.07
N ALA A 152 -0.60 -2.54 20.56
CA ALA A 152 -1.55 -2.12 19.52
C ALA A 152 -2.92 -2.67 19.94
N THR A 153 -3.85 -1.80 20.35
CA THR A 153 -5.16 -2.18 20.90
C THR A 153 -6.29 -1.46 20.18
N THR A 154 -7.43 -2.12 20.05
CA THR A 154 -8.68 -1.53 19.59
C THR A 154 -9.37 -0.74 20.69
N GLY A 155 -10.49 -0.06 20.36
CA GLY A 155 -11.23 0.77 21.33
C GLY A 155 -11.84 0.00 22.53
N ASP A 156 -11.97 -1.32 22.42
CA ASP A 156 -12.43 -2.26 23.45
C ASP A 156 -11.26 -3.01 24.13
N ASP A 157 -10.06 -2.45 24.07
CA ASP A 157 -8.81 -2.99 24.63
C ASP A 157 -8.35 -4.35 24.09
N CYS A 158 -9.02 -4.88 23.06
CA CYS A 158 -8.55 -6.05 22.34
C CYS A 158 -7.27 -5.72 21.54
N GLY A 159 -6.37 -6.69 21.37
CA GLY A 159 -5.19 -6.47 20.54
C GLY A 159 -3.95 -7.18 21.02
N PHE A 160 -2.80 -6.55 20.77
CA PHE A 160 -1.50 -7.15 21.06
C PHE A 160 -0.67 -6.30 22.01
N SER A 161 0.09 -6.97 22.88
CA SER A 161 1.14 -6.34 23.68
C SER A 161 2.46 -7.08 23.51
N TYR A 162 3.55 -6.30 23.49
CA TYR A 162 4.90 -6.77 23.17
C TYR A 162 5.81 -6.60 24.40
N ARG A 163 6.54 -7.67 24.77
CA ARG A 163 7.51 -7.64 25.87
C ARG A 163 8.79 -8.33 25.41
N GLY A 164 9.72 -7.53 24.91
CA GLY A 164 10.89 -8.05 24.21
C GLY A 164 10.47 -8.85 22.98
N SER A 165 10.86 -10.11 22.89
CA SER A 165 10.48 -11.01 21.79
C SER A 165 9.09 -11.65 21.96
N PHE A 166 8.46 -11.50 23.12
CA PHE A 166 7.16 -12.12 23.39
C PHE A 166 6.01 -11.23 22.92
N THR A 167 5.07 -11.82 22.22
CA THR A 167 3.79 -11.22 21.83
C THR A 167 2.67 -11.88 22.60
N TYR A 168 1.80 -11.07 23.18
CA TYR A 168 0.59 -11.49 23.87
C TYR A 168 -0.62 -10.89 23.18
N ARG A 169 -1.70 -11.64 23.12
CA ARG A 169 -3.00 -11.19 22.63
C ARG A 169 -3.94 -10.97 23.81
N THR A 170 -4.68 -9.86 23.80
CA THR A 170 -5.80 -9.61 24.72
C THR A 170 -7.10 -9.79 23.93
N ASP A 171 -8.00 -10.61 24.43
CA ASP A 171 -9.31 -10.85 23.83
C ASP A 171 -10.39 -9.89 24.37
N ALA A 172 -11.62 -10.02 23.87
CA ALA A 172 -12.76 -9.21 24.30
C ALA A 172 -13.17 -9.41 25.78
N GLY A 173 -12.71 -10.46 26.41
CA GLY A 173 -12.88 -10.72 27.85
C GLY A 173 -11.84 -9.99 28.72
N GLY A 174 -10.82 -9.39 28.09
CA GLY A 174 -9.69 -8.77 28.78
C GLY A 174 -8.61 -9.75 29.19
N ASP A 175 -8.76 -11.03 28.87
CA ASP A 175 -7.76 -12.06 29.18
C ASP A 175 -6.56 -11.94 28.26
N ARG A 176 -5.37 -11.95 28.87
CA ARG A 176 -4.11 -11.89 28.15
C ARG A 176 -3.53 -13.28 28.01
N VAL A 177 -3.44 -13.75 26.75
CA VAL A 177 -2.89 -15.05 26.41
C VAL A 177 -1.58 -14.90 25.64
N PHE A 178 -0.69 -15.87 25.78
CA PHE A 178 0.54 -15.91 24.98
C PHE A 178 0.18 -16.16 23.53
N GLU A 179 0.65 -15.28 22.63
CA GLU A 179 0.43 -15.41 21.18
C GLU A 179 1.63 -16.07 20.51
N SER A 180 2.82 -15.52 20.68
CA SER A 180 4.00 -16.09 20.05
C SER A 180 5.32 -15.48 20.51
N THR A 181 6.41 -16.20 20.25
CA THR A 181 7.78 -15.68 20.32
C THR A 181 8.63 -16.29 19.20
N PRO A 182 9.47 -15.48 18.49
CA PRO A 182 10.40 -16.01 17.50
C PRO A 182 11.62 -16.66 18.17
N PHE A 183 12.22 -17.61 17.46
CA PHE A 183 13.55 -18.15 17.76
C PHE A 183 14.34 -18.33 16.46
N GLY A 184 15.64 -18.64 16.56
CA GLY A 184 16.48 -18.84 15.38
C GLY A 184 16.05 -20.05 14.56
N GLY A 185 15.22 -19.85 13.54
CA GLY A 185 14.71 -20.89 12.64
C GLY A 185 13.22 -21.16 12.75
N GLY A 186 12.45 -20.33 13.52
CA GLY A 186 11.02 -20.53 13.60
C GLY A 186 10.32 -19.61 14.62
N ARG A 187 9.18 -20.08 15.08
CA ARG A 187 8.33 -19.40 16.06
C ARG A 187 7.64 -20.41 16.97
N ILE A 188 7.56 -20.11 18.23
CA ILE A 188 6.66 -20.77 19.18
C ILE A 188 5.36 -19.98 19.18
N VAL A 189 4.22 -20.63 19.03
CA VAL A 189 2.88 -20.01 19.04
C VAL A 189 2.02 -20.61 20.12
N GLY A 190 1.18 -19.80 20.75
CA GLY A 190 0.14 -20.25 21.66
C GLY A 190 -1.04 -20.84 20.89
N THR A 191 -1.64 -21.89 21.41
CA THR A 191 -2.87 -22.49 20.89
C THR A 191 -4.09 -22.06 21.70
N VAL A 192 -5.28 -22.39 21.22
CA VAL A 192 -6.55 -22.08 21.91
C VAL A 192 -6.74 -22.83 23.25
N ASP A 193 -5.98 -23.91 23.45
CA ASP A 193 -6.05 -24.75 24.66
C ASP A 193 -4.97 -24.38 25.69
N ASP A 194 -4.38 -23.18 25.60
CA ASP A 194 -3.23 -22.69 26.41
C ASP A 194 -1.96 -23.56 26.29
N GLU A 195 -1.89 -24.40 25.25
CA GLU A 195 -0.69 -25.14 24.89
C GLU A 195 0.18 -24.32 23.94
N THR A 196 1.38 -24.82 23.62
CA THR A 196 2.28 -24.21 22.67
C THR A 196 2.64 -25.17 21.56
N GLU A 197 2.75 -24.66 20.33
CA GLU A 197 3.18 -25.37 19.14
C GLU A 197 4.48 -24.73 18.63
N VAL A 198 5.45 -25.55 18.26
CA VAL A 198 6.69 -25.07 17.65
C VAL A 198 6.56 -25.12 16.12
N ARG A 199 6.78 -24.00 15.48
CA ARG A 199 6.76 -23.86 14.01
C ARG A 199 8.16 -23.58 13.48
N TYR A 200 8.70 -24.51 12.72
CA TYR A 200 10.01 -24.39 12.07
C TYR A 200 9.87 -23.80 10.68
N PHE A 201 10.73 -22.86 10.34
CA PHE A 201 10.75 -22.21 9.04
C PHE A 201 11.88 -22.74 8.17
N LEU A 202 11.52 -23.33 7.03
CA LEU A 202 12.47 -23.68 5.99
C LEU A 202 12.52 -22.52 4.98
N THR A 203 13.66 -21.85 4.94
CA THR A 203 13.87 -20.66 4.11
C THR A 203 14.69 -20.97 2.87
N ASP A 204 14.52 -20.17 1.82
CA ASP A 204 15.40 -20.18 0.65
C ASP A 204 16.67 -19.33 0.88
N HIS A 205 17.47 -19.20 -0.16
CA HIS A 205 18.71 -18.43 -0.13
C HIS A 205 18.53 -16.91 0.04
N LEU A 206 17.30 -16.41 -0.07
CA LEU A 206 16.90 -15.02 0.18
C LEU A 206 16.19 -14.86 1.54
N GLU A 207 16.26 -15.89 2.41
CA GLU A 207 15.60 -15.95 3.72
C GLU A 207 14.05 -15.90 3.68
N SER A 208 13.46 -16.09 2.49
CA SER A 208 12.02 -16.20 2.36
C SER A 208 11.53 -17.56 2.86
N VAL A 209 10.55 -17.55 3.77
CA VAL A 209 9.95 -18.80 4.29
C VAL A 209 9.23 -19.52 3.15
N ARG A 210 9.61 -20.76 2.87
CA ARG A 210 9.03 -21.61 1.82
C ARG A 210 8.15 -22.72 2.38
N VAL A 211 8.52 -23.25 3.53
CA VAL A 211 7.76 -24.29 4.23
C VAL A 211 7.73 -23.98 5.71
N VAL A 212 6.61 -24.24 6.33
CA VAL A 212 6.43 -24.24 7.79
C VAL A 212 6.16 -25.68 8.20
N ALA A 213 7.01 -26.24 9.07
CA ALA A 213 6.82 -27.54 9.69
C ALA A 213 6.45 -27.36 11.16
N THR A 214 5.54 -28.19 11.66
CA THR A 214 5.13 -28.25 13.07
C THR A 214 5.63 -29.54 13.70
N ASP A 215 5.81 -29.53 15.01
CA ASP A 215 6.11 -30.74 15.80
C ASP A 215 4.84 -31.53 16.14
#